data_e86299c848fd5ef641330b9245e92339
#
_entry.id   e86299c848fd5ef641330b9245e92339
#
_cell.length_a   1.000
_cell.length_b   1.000
_cell.length_c   1.000
_cell.angle_alpha   90.00
_cell.angle_beta   90.00
_cell.angle_gamma   90.00
#
_symmetry.space_group_name_H-M   'P 1'
#
loop_
_entity.id
_entity.type
_entity.pdbx_description
1 polymer ?
#
loop_
_entity_poly.entity_id
_entity_poly.type
_entity_poly.pdbx_seq_one_letter_code
_entity_poly.pdbx_strand_id
1 'polypeptide(L)'
;MLIEWRAANANQPFRKLDHLSYTHIFAGNSFDRGDHERRDEELLKKMIQQDNTKLLPFHKLQPLVRRSPNAELAWIGHDFLDGLPEEAGGPKFLGFDADRTPHFAVDISAVEDPSKIAALASDAAFEDGRAAATDIPQEQSGILAQARANLNWHSQHRFCSVCGTESQSFRGGLMRQCPNCSSQHFPRTDPVAIMLVYKGDKCVMGQTLARQNSSFYSCLAGFMDQGEAIEEGVAREVMEEAGISIKNVQYHSSQPWPFPSSLMIGCLAEAATTEINMDPEEMTDVKWFSRADVLLALQEKNENLQLPGPIAIAHHLIKSWANHEF
;
A
#
# COMPACT_ATOMS: atom_id res chain seq x y z
N MET A 1 9.46 -2.55 36.62
CA MET A 1 10.11 -2.22 35.33
C MET A 1 9.22 -2.43 34.11
N LEU A 2 8.72 -3.64 33.79
CA LEU A 2 7.82 -3.86 32.64
C LEU A 2 6.43 -3.24 32.83
N ILE A 3 5.87 -3.25 34.03
CA ILE A 3 4.57 -2.65 34.35
C ILE A 3 4.66 -1.12 34.36
N GLU A 4 5.75 -0.57 34.90
CA GLU A 4 6.00 0.88 34.93
C GLU A 4 6.28 1.45 33.54
N TRP A 5 7.01 0.72 32.69
CA TRP A 5 7.21 1.10 31.28
C TRP A 5 5.90 1.12 30.52
N ARG A 6 4.98 0.15 30.80
CA ARG A 6 3.63 0.09 30.21
C ARG A 6 2.78 1.31 30.59
N ALA A 7 2.78 1.69 31.87
CA ALA A 7 2.03 2.85 32.35
C ALA A 7 2.55 4.19 31.77
N ALA A 8 3.86 4.31 31.58
CA ALA A 8 4.47 5.52 31.05
C ALA A 8 4.27 5.72 29.54
N ASN A 9 4.04 4.64 28.77
CA ASN A 9 3.92 4.69 27.30
C ASN A 9 2.51 4.40 26.77
N ALA A 10 1.59 3.94 27.61
CA ALA A 10 0.21 3.62 27.20
C ALA A 10 -0.61 4.84 26.72
N ASN A 11 -0.17 6.06 27.04
CA ASN A 11 -0.86 7.31 26.71
C ASN A 11 -0.06 8.23 25.78
N GLN A 12 1.04 7.77 25.17
CA GLN A 12 1.69 8.58 24.14
C GLN A 12 0.98 8.33 22.81
N PRO A 13 0.28 9.34 22.23
CA PRO A 13 -0.24 9.21 20.89
C PRO A 13 0.91 8.88 19.95
N PHE A 14 0.67 7.98 19.02
CA PHE A 14 1.62 7.68 17.95
C PHE A 14 2.01 9.02 17.31
N ARG A 15 3.22 9.49 17.59
CA ARG A 15 3.65 10.80 17.09
C ARG A 15 3.64 10.72 15.57
N LYS A 16 2.75 11.51 14.95
CA LYS A 16 2.84 11.81 13.55
C LYS A 16 4.29 12.20 13.28
N LEU A 17 4.95 11.51 12.36
CA LEU A 17 6.33 11.84 12.01
C LEU A 17 6.29 13.15 11.24
N ASP A 18 6.30 14.28 11.96
CA ASP A 18 6.21 15.64 11.41
C ASP A 18 7.41 16.01 10.52
N HIS A 19 8.36 15.08 10.35
CA HIS A 19 9.61 15.27 9.62
C HIS A 19 9.70 14.50 8.30
N LEU A 20 8.61 13.80 7.88
CA LEU A 20 8.63 13.15 6.57
C LEU A 20 8.43 14.22 5.49
N SER A 21 9.48 14.43 4.70
CA SER A 21 9.47 15.38 3.56
C SER A 21 8.39 15.03 2.54
N TYR A 22 7.99 13.75 2.47
CA TYR A 22 7.00 13.23 1.53
C TYR A 22 6.06 12.25 2.22
N THR A 23 4.76 12.53 2.18
CA THR A 23 3.74 11.56 2.57
C THR A 23 2.91 11.21 1.35
N HIS A 24 3.09 9.98 0.86
CA HIS A 24 2.37 9.49 -0.33
C HIS A 24 0.97 9.00 0.00
N ILE A 25 0.08 8.99 -1.00
CA ILE A 25 -1.19 8.27 -0.92
C ILE A 25 -0.91 6.81 -0.50
N PHE A 26 -1.79 6.21 0.29
CA PHE A 26 -1.64 4.92 0.96
C PHE A 26 -0.67 4.89 2.15
N ALA A 27 -0.02 6.00 2.50
CA ALA A 27 0.77 6.14 3.71
C ALA A 27 0.09 7.06 4.74
N GLY A 28 0.67 7.17 5.94
CA GLY A 28 0.21 8.12 6.96
C GLY A 28 -0.97 7.62 7.81
N ASN A 29 -1.21 6.30 7.89
CA ASN A 29 -2.22 5.73 8.78
C ASN A 29 -1.98 6.19 10.23
N SER A 30 -2.99 6.84 10.81
CA SER A 30 -2.94 7.47 12.14
C SER A 30 -3.27 6.52 13.30
N PHE A 31 -3.71 5.29 13.01
CA PHE A 31 -4.11 4.35 14.06
C PHE A 31 -2.94 3.83 14.87
N ASP A 32 -3.13 3.79 16.20
CA ASP A 32 -2.32 2.93 17.06
C ASP A 32 -2.61 1.46 16.72
N ARG A 33 -1.58 0.74 16.28
CA ARG A 33 -1.71 -0.63 15.78
C ARG A 33 -2.09 -1.65 16.86
N GLY A 34 -2.05 -1.28 18.14
CA GLY A 34 -2.48 -2.11 19.26
C GLY A 34 -1.68 -3.40 19.40
N ASP A 35 -0.33 -3.35 19.38
CA ASP A 35 0.50 -4.55 19.41
C ASP A 35 0.25 -5.43 20.65
N HIS A 36 -0.03 -4.81 21.79
CA HIS A 36 -0.32 -5.55 23.02
C HIS A 36 -1.70 -6.20 22.97
N GLU A 37 -2.72 -5.44 22.56
CA GLU A 37 -4.10 -5.90 22.48
C GLU A 37 -4.28 -7.03 21.45
N ARG A 38 -3.49 -7.00 20.37
CA ARG A 38 -3.49 -8.07 19.35
C ARG A 38 -3.04 -9.44 19.88
N ARG A 39 -2.39 -9.50 21.02
CA ARG A 39 -1.89 -10.76 21.63
C ARG A 39 -2.94 -11.43 22.50
N ASP A 40 -4.05 -10.76 22.77
CA ASP A 40 -5.14 -11.24 23.61
C ASP A 40 -6.40 -11.45 22.75
N GLU A 41 -6.61 -12.70 22.31
CA GLU A 41 -7.76 -13.07 21.46
C GLU A 41 -9.11 -12.84 22.15
N GLU A 42 -9.18 -13.00 23.47
CA GLU A 42 -10.41 -12.78 24.23
C GLU A 42 -10.72 -11.28 24.35
N LEU A 43 -9.69 -10.44 24.47
CA LEU A 43 -9.86 -8.99 24.40
C LEU A 43 -10.35 -8.55 23.02
N LEU A 44 -9.75 -9.09 21.94
CA LEU A 44 -10.18 -8.79 20.57
C LEU A 44 -11.67 -9.15 20.35
N LYS A 45 -12.10 -10.31 20.80
CA LYS A 45 -13.52 -10.72 20.74
C LYS A 45 -14.45 -9.77 21.49
N LYS A 46 -14.03 -9.32 22.68
CA LYS A 46 -14.80 -8.31 23.46
C LYS A 46 -14.85 -6.98 22.76
N MET A 47 -13.74 -6.52 22.17
CA MET A 47 -13.69 -5.25 21.45
C MET A 47 -14.63 -5.23 20.23
N ILE A 48 -14.75 -6.35 19.50
CA ILE A 48 -15.67 -6.45 18.36
C ILE A 48 -17.13 -6.18 18.79
N GLN A 49 -17.50 -6.56 20.01
CA GLN A 49 -18.86 -6.44 20.55
C GLN A 49 -19.13 -5.11 21.26
N GLN A 50 -18.20 -4.16 21.26
CA GLN A 50 -18.42 -2.85 21.89
C GLN A 50 -19.26 -1.95 21.00
N ASP A 51 -20.17 -1.18 21.60
CA ASP A 51 -21.09 -0.25 20.89
C ASP A 51 -20.34 0.79 20.04
N ASN A 52 -19.14 1.19 20.48
CA ASN A 52 -18.31 2.16 19.77
C ASN A 52 -17.45 1.55 18.67
N THR A 53 -17.39 0.23 18.52
CA THR A 53 -16.57 -0.43 17.49
C THR A 53 -16.96 0.02 16.09
N LYS A 54 -15.96 0.25 15.26
CA LYS A 54 -16.10 0.66 13.87
C LYS A 54 -15.61 -0.45 12.91
N LEU A 55 -16.46 -0.80 11.98
CA LEU A 55 -16.18 -1.80 10.94
C LEU A 55 -16.09 -1.11 9.59
N LEU A 56 -15.06 -1.46 8.81
CA LEU A 56 -14.90 -1.06 7.42
C LEU A 56 -15.17 -2.26 6.51
N PRO A 57 -16.34 -2.34 5.85
CA PRO A 57 -16.64 -3.40 4.92
C PRO A 57 -15.84 -3.28 3.62
N PHE A 58 -15.42 -4.44 3.10
CA PHE A 58 -14.86 -4.59 1.78
C PHE A 58 -15.66 -5.65 1.00
N HIS A 59 -15.99 -5.36 -0.25
CA HIS A 59 -16.56 -6.33 -1.18
C HIS A 59 -15.64 -6.46 -2.39
N LYS A 60 -15.10 -7.67 -2.63
CA LYS A 60 -14.12 -7.93 -3.70
C LYS A 60 -12.92 -6.96 -3.65
N LEU A 61 -12.40 -6.72 -2.45
CA LEU A 61 -11.31 -5.79 -2.14
C LEU A 61 -11.59 -4.32 -2.47
N GLN A 62 -12.84 -3.96 -2.72
CA GLN A 62 -13.31 -2.57 -2.84
C GLN A 62 -13.79 -2.10 -1.47
N PRO A 63 -13.26 -0.98 -0.93
CA PRO A 63 -13.74 -0.41 0.33
C PRO A 63 -15.12 0.21 0.17
N LEU A 64 -15.89 0.24 1.26
CA LEU A 64 -17.09 1.05 1.33
C LEU A 64 -16.71 2.52 1.52
N VAL A 65 -17.19 3.40 0.64
CA VAL A 65 -16.88 4.85 0.61
C VAL A 65 -18.15 5.65 0.63
N ARG A 66 -18.21 6.70 1.44
CA ARG A 66 -19.24 7.74 1.44
C ARG A 66 -18.72 8.94 0.65
N ARG A 67 -19.58 9.56 -0.18
CA ARG A 67 -19.19 10.67 -1.05
C ARG A 67 -19.70 12.04 -0.58
N SER A 68 -20.73 12.08 0.24
CA SER A 68 -21.36 13.32 0.67
C SER A 68 -21.26 13.50 2.20
N PRO A 69 -20.92 14.69 2.74
CA PRO A 69 -20.54 15.91 2.00
C PRO A 69 -19.11 15.87 1.42
N ASN A 70 -18.23 15.03 1.93
CA ASN A 70 -16.87 14.80 1.46
C ASN A 70 -16.62 13.30 1.32
N ALA A 71 -15.66 12.94 0.46
CA ALA A 71 -15.26 11.55 0.31
C ALA A 71 -14.55 11.06 1.60
N GLU A 72 -14.98 9.91 2.14
CA GLU A 72 -14.41 9.27 3.32
C GLU A 72 -14.67 7.77 3.32
N LEU A 73 -13.88 7.00 4.08
CA LEU A 73 -14.19 5.60 4.36
C LEU A 73 -15.47 5.52 5.19
N ALA A 74 -16.43 4.68 4.78
CA ALA A 74 -17.70 4.54 5.44
C ALA A 74 -17.63 3.49 6.56
N TRP A 75 -17.58 3.96 7.81
CA TRP A 75 -17.54 3.11 8.99
C TRP A 75 -18.94 2.73 9.46
N ILE A 76 -19.13 1.48 9.86
CA ILE A 76 -20.40 0.90 10.31
C ILE A 76 -20.24 0.36 11.73
N GLY A 77 -21.31 0.30 12.49
CA GLY A 77 -21.35 -0.29 13.84
C GLY A 77 -21.25 -1.82 13.83
N HIS A 78 -21.04 -2.41 15.01
CA HIS A 78 -20.84 -3.85 15.17
C HIS A 78 -22.08 -4.68 14.81
N ASP A 79 -23.30 -4.16 14.96
CA ASP A 79 -24.58 -4.82 14.60
C ASP A 79 -24.60 -5.32 13.14
N PHE A 80 -23.74 -4.76 12.31
CA PHE A 80 -23.55 -5.18 10.93
C PHE A 80 -23.16 -6.66 10.81
N LEU A 81 -22.42 -7.18 11.78
CA LEU A 81 -21.93 -8.58 11.76
C LEU A 81 -23.06 -9.60 11.90
N ASP A 82 -24.15 -9.24 12.60
CA ASP A 82 -25.28 -10.14 12.85
C ASP A 82 -26.04 -10.52 11.55
N GLY A 83 -25.91 -9.69 10.51
CA GLY A 83 -26.51 -9.92 9.19
C GLY A 83 -25.61 -10.61 8.17
N LEU A 84 -24.38 -10.96 8.54
CA LEU A 84 -23.43 -11.57 7.61
C LEU A 84 -23.53 -13.10 7.61
N PRO A 85 -23.30 -13.75 6.44
CA PRO A 85 -23.20 -15.20 6.36
C PRO A 85 -21.91 -15.70 7.06
N GLU A 86 -21.92 -16.96 7.51
CA GLU A 86 -20.74 -17.58 8.17
C GLU A 86 -19.47 -17.58 7.29
N GLU A 87 -19.65 -17.60 5.98
CA GLU A 87 -18.57 -17.55 5.00
C GLU A 87 -17.89 -16.18 4.90
N ALA A 88 -18.51 -15.13 5.46
CA ALA A 88 -17.86 -13.83 5.54
C ALA A 88 -16.58 -13.93 6.38
N GLY A 89 -15.51 -13.36 5.89
CA GLY A 89 -14.24 -13.36 6.60
C GLY A 89 -14.36 -12.61 7.94
N GLY A 90 -14.01 -13.26 9.06
CA GLY A 90 -14.08 -12.62 10.39
C GLY A 90 -13.29 -11.30 10.44
N PRO A 91 -13.70 -10.35 11.32
CA PRO A 91 -13.08 -9.02 11.40
C PRO A 91 -11.58 -9.05 11.61
N LYS A 92 -10.85 -8.16 10.93
CA LYS A 92 -9.40 -7.97 11.07
C LYS A 92 -9.13 -6.64 11.74
N PHE A 93 -8.50 -6.68 12.89
CA PHE A 93 -8.23 -5.49 13.69
C PHE A 93 -7.24 -4.57 12.96
N LEU A 94 -7.60 -3.32 12.78
CA LEU A 94 -6.75 -2.30 12.14
C LEU A 94 -5.95 -1.50 13.16
N GLY A 95 -6.57 -1.20 14.31
CA GLY A 95 -5.98 -0.39 15.35
C GLY A 95 -7.03 0.46 16.09
N PHE A 96 -6.53 1.41 16.86
CA PHE A 96 -7.33 2.40 17.58
C PHE A 96 -7.13 3.79 17.00
N ASP A 97 -8.16 4.59 16.95
CA ASP A 97 -8.04 6.03 16.72
C ASP A 97 -7.56 6.79 17.98
N ALA A 98 -7.55 8.11 17.91
CA ALA A 98 -7.11 8.96 19.02
C ALA A 98 -7.97 8.83 20.29
N ASP A 99 -9.24 8.47 20.12
CA ASP A 99 -10.22 8.27 21.21
C ASP A 99 -10.21 6.82 21.72
N ARG A 100 -9.26 6.00 21.29
CA ARG A 100 -9.17 4.56 21.61
C ARG A 100 -10.36 3.74 21.12
N THR A 101 -11.06 4.21 20.09
CA THR A 101 -12.11 3.45 19.42
C THR A 101 -11.48 2.31 18.60
N PRO A 102 -11.92 1.05 18.78
CA PRO A 102 -11.39 -0.06 18.02
C PRO A 102 -11.96 -0.08 16.60
N HIS A 103 -11.08 -0.26 15.61
CA HIS A 103 -11.41 -0.30 14.19
C HIS A 103 -11.03 -1.64 13.57
N PHE A 104 -11.93 -2.21 12.77
CA PHE A 104 -11.71 -3.49 12.09
C PHE A 104 -12.08 -3.38 10.60
N ALA A 105 -11.43 -4.18 9.76
CA ALA A 105 -11.87 -4.43 8.38
C ALA A 105 -12.63 -5.75 8.32
N VAL A 106 -13.63 -5.82 7.46
CA VAL A 106 -14.45 -7.03 7.24
C VAL A 106 -14.56 -7.31 5.74
N ASP A 107 -14.21 -8.54 5.33
CA ASP A 107 -14.44 -9.00 3.96
C ASP A 107 -15.84 -9.61 3.85
N ILE A 108 -16.68 -8.99 3.04
CA ILE A 108 -18.04 -9.46 2.75
C ILE A 108 -18.19 -9.98 1.33
N SER A 109 -17.10 -10.39 0.68
CA SER A 109 -17.12 -10.86 -0.71
C SER A 109 -17.94 -12.13 -0.92
N ALA A 110 -18.26 -12.89 0.15
CA ALA A 110 -19.18 -14.00 0.14
C ALA A 110 -20.65 -13.57 -0.04
N VAL A 111 -20.98 -12.30 0.22
CA VAL A 111 -22.32 -11.76 -0.02
C VAL A 111 -22.46 -11.45 -1.50
N GLU A 112 -23.40 -12.12 -2.16
CA GLU A 112 -23.63 -11.97 -3.61
C GLU A 112 -24.07 -10.54 -3.96
N ASP A 113 -25.01 -9.99 -3.20
CA ASP A 113 -25.58 -8.65 -3.40
C ASP A 113 -25.51 -7.84 -2.11
N PRO A 114 -24.43 -7.06 -1.89
CA PRO A 114 -24.27 -6.26 -0.68
C PRO A 114 -25.35 -5.18 -0.50
N SER A 115 -26.02 -4.74 -1.58
CA SER A 115 -27.06 -3.71 -1.49
C SER A 115 -28.28 -4.14 -0.65
N LYS A 116 -28.44 -5.45 -0.42
CA LYS A 116 -29.51 -6.02 0.41
C LYS A 116 -29.20 -5.98 1.92
N ILE A 117 -27.98 -5.61 2.30
CA ILE A 117 -27.62 -5.50 3.71
C ILE A 117 -28.12 -4.15 4.23
N ALA A 118 -29.18 -4.17 5.05
CA ALA A 118 -29.84 -2.95 5.55
C ALA A 118 -28.94 -2.03 6.38
N ALA A 119 -27.88 -2.57 6.97
CA ALA A 119 -26.90 -1.77 7.75
C ALA A 119 -25.94 -0.96 6.87
N LEU A 120 -25.87 -1.22 5.55
CA LEU A 120 -25.09 -0.40 4.62
C LEU A 120 -25.82 0.92 4.39
N ALA A 121 -25.12 2.03 4.65
CA ALA A 121 -25.69 3.35 4.45
C ALA A 121 -26.04 3.58 2.97
N SER A 122 -27.22 4.16 2.72
CA SER A 122 -27.71 4.42 1.35
C SER A 122 -26.88 5.48 0.60
N ASP A 123 -26.00 6.21 1.30
CA ASP A 123 -25.10 7.24 0.79
C ASP A 123 -23.67 6.75 0.57
N ALA A 124 -23.43 5.43 0.73
CA ALA A 124 -22.13 4.81 0.56
C ALA A 124 -22.16 3.73 -0.53
N ALA A 125 -21.01 3.53 -1.21
CA ALA A 125 -20.82 2.54 -2.26
C ALA A 125 -19.46 1.86 -2.16
N PHE A 126 -19.36 0.63 -2.68
CA PHE A 126 -18.08 -0.04 -2.87
C PHE A 126 -17.39 0.51 -4.09
N GLU A 127 -16.14 0.95 -3.95
CA GLU A 127 -15.40 1.63 -5.00
C GLU A 127 -14.01 1.02 -5.23
N ASP A 128 -13.46 1.24 -6.42
CA ASP A 128 -12.05 0.87 -6.68
C ASP A 128 -11.12 1.58 -5.69
N GLY A 129 -10.23 0.82 -5.07
CA GLY A 129 -9.37 1.35 -4.01
C GLY A 129 -8.37 2.42 -4.47
N ARG A 130 -7.98 2.44 -5.77
CA ARG A 130 -7.12 3.51 -6.30
C ARG A 130 -7.90 4.80 -6.49
N ALA A 131 -9.10 4.70 -7.07
CA ALA A 131 -9.98 5.85 -7.23
C ALA A 131 -10.38 6.44 -5.87
N ALA A 132 -10.80 5.62 -4.92
CA ALA A 132 -11.15 6.06 -3.58
C ALA A 132 -9.99 6.80 -2.89
N ALA A 133 -8.77 6.26 -2.98
CA ALA A 133 -7.60 6.81 -2.29
C ALA A 133 -7.17 8.20 -2.77
N THR A 134 -7.57 8.62 -3.97
CA THR A 134 -7.27 9.98 -4.47
C THR A 134 -8.18 11.04 -3.87
N ASP A 135 -9.36 10.65 -3.40
CA ASP A 135 -10.41 11.58 -2.98
C ASP A 135 -10.59 11.64 -1.47
N ILE A 136 -10.31 10.53 -0.76
CA ILE A 136 -10.41 10.49 0.71
C ILE A 136 -9.22 11.16 1.39
N PRO A 137 -9.34 11.59 2.68
CA PRO A 137 -8.22 12.11 3.45
C PRO A 137 -7.03 11.16 3.47
N GLN A 138 -5.84 11.73 3.48
CA GLN A 138 -4.59 10.96 3.36
C GLN A 138 -4.42 9.89 4.44
N GLU A 139 -4.69 10.20 5.70
CA GLU A 139 -4.65 9.22 6.78
C GLU A 139 -5.61 8.05 6.54
N GLN A 140 -6.77 8.30 5.94
CA GLN A 140 -7.71 7.25 5.57
C GLN A 140 -7.20 6.40 4.40
N SER A 141 -6.44 6.97 3.47
CA SER A 141 -5.80 6.19 2.41
C SER A 141 -4.78 5.19 2.97
N GLY A 142 -4.06 5.56 4.03
CA GLY A 142 -3.17 4.65 4.77
C GLY A 142 -3.91 3.53 5.51
N ILE A 143 -5.10 3.81 6.05
CA ILE A 143 -5.98 2.80 6.66
C ILE A 143 -6.50 1.84 5.58
N LEU A 144 -6.97 2.37 4.46
CA LEU A 144 -7.41 1.58 3.29
C LEU A 144 -6.29 0.63 2.83
N ALA A 145 -5.07 1.12 2.72
CA ALA A 145 -3.92 0.31 2.31
C ALA A 145 -3.69 -0.88 3.25
N GLN A 146 -3.70 -0.65 4.56
CA GLN A 146 -3.56 -1.71 5.56
C GLN A 146 -4.70 -2.73 5.46
N ALA A 147 -5.93 -2.25 5.43
CA ALA A 147 -7.12 -3.10 5.41
C ALA A 147 -7.13 -3.99 4.16
N ARG A 148 -6.96 -3.37 2.98
CA ARG A 148 -7.00 -4.07 1.70
C ARG A 148 -5.89 -5.12 1.57
N ALA A 149 -4.65 -4.78 1.91
CA ALA A 149 -3.53 -5.72 1.84
C ALA A 149 -3.74 -6.90 2.81
N ASN A 150 -4.21 -6.64 4.03
CA ASN A 150 -4.48 -7.67 5.02
C ASN A 150 -5.61 -8.62 4.58
N LEU A 151 -6.75 -8.07 4.13
CA LEU A 151 -7.87 -8.87 3.63
C LEU A 151 -7.49 -9.70 2.40
N ASN A 152 -6.76 -9.11 1.45
CA ASN A 152 -6.26 -9.84 0.28
C ASN A 152 -5.34 -10.99 0.69
N TRP A 153 -4.44 -10.78 1.65
CA TRP A 153 -3.58 -11.85 2.13
C TRP A 153 -4.38 -12.99 2.76
N HIS A 154 -5.38 -12.68 3.60
CA HIS A 154 -6.24 -13.70 4.21
C HIS A 154 -7.06 -14.50 3.19
N SER A 155 -7.53 -13.87 2.12
CA SER A 155 -8.29 -14.56 1.07
C SER A 155 -7.44 -15.55 0.28
N GLN A 156 -6.16 -15.27 0.08
CA GLN A 156 -5.23 -16.07 -0.72
C GLN A 156 -4.44 -17.11 0.10
N HIS A 157 -4.31 -16.94 1.42
CA HIS A 157 -3.45 -17.77 2.26
C HIS A 157 -4.26 -18.55 3.32
N ARG A 158 -5.41 -19.11 2.93
CA ARG A 158 -6.27 -19.87 3.82
C ARG A 158 -5.63 -21.16 4.31
N PHE A 159 -4.82 -21.79 3.48
CA PHE A 159 -4.23 -23.10 3.76
C PHE A 159 -2.76 -22.97 4.18
N CYS A 160 -2.36 -23.88 5.07
CA CYS A 160 -0.98 -23.97 5.54
C CYS A 160 -0.06 -24.39 4.39
N SER A 161 1.00 -23.60 4.13
CA SER A 161 1.99 -23.92 3.08
C SER A 161 2.87 -25.13 3.40
N VAL A 162 2.85 -25.62 4.65
CA VAL A 162 3.65 -26.79 5.10
C VAL A 162 2.87 -28.09 4.97
N CYS A 163 1.58 -28.14 5.36
CA CYS A 163 0.81 -29.40 5.43
C CYS A 163 -0.56 -29.35 4.74
N GLY A 164 -0.93 -28.26 4.12
CA GLY A 164 -2.18 -28.11 3.37
C GLY A 164 -3.46 -27.96 4.22
N THR A 165 -3.39 -28.07 5.53
CA THR A 165 -4.56 -27.90 6.42
C THR A 165 -5.00 -26.45 6.45
N GLU A 166 -6.31 -26.19 6.50
CA GLU A 166 -6.83 -24.84 6.66
C GLU A 166 -6.36 -24.21 7.98
N SER A 167 -5.76 -23.03 7.87
CA SER A 167 -5.18 -22.31 9.00
C SER A 167 -6.16 -21.30 9.59
N GLN A 168 -5.96 -20.91 10.84
CA GLN A 168 -6.80 -19.97 11.57
C GLN A 168 -6.12 -18.63 11.73
N SER A 169 -6.93 -17.55 11.75
CA SER A 169 -6.45 -16.18 11.95
C SER A 169 -6.24 -15.90 13.43
N PHE A 170 -5.11 -15.28 13.77
CA PHE A 170 -4.73 -14.86 15.13
C PHE A 170 -4.17 -13.44 15.11
N ARG A 171 -4.01 -12.87 16.31
CA ARG A 171 -3.44 -11.54 16.52
C ARG A 171 -4.17 -10.44 15.72
N GLY A 172 -5.50 -10.54 15.71
CA GLY A 172 -6.35 -9.60 14.97
C GLY A 172 -6.06 -9.57 13.46
N GLY A 173 -5.60 -10.67 12.87
CA GLY A 173 -5.30 -10.79 11.45
C GLY A 173 -3.84 -10.56 11.07
N LEU A 174 -2.93 -10.34 12.01
CA LEU A 174 -1.48 -10.23 11.71
C LEU A 174 -0.77 -11.58 11.62
N MET A 175 -1.47 -12.69 11.82
CA MET A 175 -0.91 -14.03 11.77
C MET A 175 -2.01 -15.06 11.42
N ARG A 176 -1.62 -16.11 10.74
CA ARG A 176 -2.40 -17.34 10.63
C ARG A 176 -1.59 -18.49 11.25
N GLN A 177 -2.25 -19.41 11.95
CA GLN A 177 -1.60 -20.58 12.52
C GLN A 177 -2.32 -21.85 12.09
N CYS A 178 -1.55 -22.84 11.74
CA CYS A 178 -2.07 -24.16 11.38
C CYS A 178 -2.45 -24.96 12.62
N PRO A 179 -3.69 -25.45 12.76
CA PRO A 179 -4.10 -26.27 13.90
C PRO A 179 -3.46 -27.67 13.89
N ASN A 180 -3.00 -28.15 12.73
CA ASN A 180 -2.41 -29.50 12.59
C ASN A 180 -0.91 -29.52 12.89
N CYS A 181 -0.12 -28.62 12.27
CA CYS A 181 1.35 -28.63 12.41
C CYS A 181 1.92 -27.43 13.18
N SER A 182 1.07 -26.55 13.70
CA SER A 182 1.43 -25.35 14.46
C SER A 182 2.26 -24.30 13.69
N SER A 183 2.49 -24.49 12.40
CA SER A 183 3.21 -23.53 11.57
C SER A 183 2.49 -22.16 11.55
N GLN A 184 3.27 -21.11 11.68
CA GLN A 184 2.80 -19.73 11.65
C GLN A 184 3.07 -19.10 10.30
N HIS A 185 2.12 -18.31 9.80
CA HIS A 185 2.20 -17.59 8.54
C HIS A 185 1.87 -16.12 8.80
N PHE A 186 2.66 -15.22 8.23
CA PHE A 186 2.56 -13.78 8.42
C PHE A 186 2.17 -13.08 7.11
N PRO A 187 1.47 -11.93 7.18
CA PRO A 187 1.15 -11.15 5.99
C PRO A 187 2.40 -10.80 5.18
N ARG A 188 2.23 -10.86 3.87
CA ARG A 188 3.29 -10.56 2.92
C ARG A 188 3.35 -9.06 2.67
N THR A 189 4.57 -8.54 2.57
CA THR A 189 4.87 -7.21 2.02
C THR A 189 6.03 -7.39 1.06
N ASP A 190 5.83 -7.03 -0.21
CA ASP A 190 6.81 -7.24 -1.27
C ASP A 190 7.60 -5.95 -1.50
N PRO A 191 8.91 -5.92 -1.20
CA PRO A 191 9.74 -4.76 -1.50
C PRO A 191 9.95 -4.65 -3.02
N VAL A 192 9.71 -3.45 -3.56
CA VAL A 192 9.91 -3.10 -4.97
C VAL A 192 10.75 -1.84 -5.02
N ALA A 193 11.95 -1.94 -5.59
CA ALA A 193 12.74 -0.76 -5.88
C ALA A 193 12.13 -0.01 -7.07
N ILE A 194 12.00 1.31 -6.97
CA ILE A 194 11.60 2.18 -8.06
C ILE A 194 12.56 3.36 -8.11
N MET A 195 13.17 3.62 -9.26
CA MET A 195 14.26 4.55 -9.34
C MET A 195 14.18 5.51 -10.52
N LEU A 196 14.49 6.78 -10.29
CA LEU A 196 14.79 7.71 -11.34
C LEU A 196 16.31 7.78 -11.53
N VAL A 197 16.76 7.32 -12.68
CA VAL A 197 18.17 7.37 -13.08
C VAL A 197 18.43 8.66 -13.84
N TYR A 198 19.45 9.44 -13.47
CA TYR A 198 19.73 10.73 -14.08
C TYR A 198 21.22 10.93 -14.42
N LYS A 199 21.51 11.81 -15.37
CA LYS A 199 22.83 12.34 -15.64
C LYS A 199 22.74 13.80 -16.12
N GLY A 200 23.23 14.72 -15.29
CA GLY A 200 23.06 16.16 -15.53
C GLY A 200 21.59 16.53 -15.67
N ASP A 201 21.24 17.14 -16.78
CA ASP A 201 19.87 17.59 -17.09
C ASP A 201 19.00 16.59 -17.84
N LYS A 202 19.35 15.32 -17.78
CA LYS A 202 18.55 14.24 -18.38
C LYS A 202 18.26 13.15 -17.37
N CYS A 203 17.10 12.50 -17.51
CA CYS A 203 16.73 11.30 -16.77
C CYS A 203 16.28 10.19 -17.72
N VAL A 204 16.41 8.94 -17.26
CA VAL A 204 15.92 7.76 -17.96
C VAL A 204 14.52 7.42 -17.46
N MET A 205 13.63 7.15 -18.38
CA MET A 205 12.35 6.56 -18.10
C MET A 205 12.04 5.46 -19.11
N GLY A 206 11.23 4.50 -18.70
CA GLY A 206 10.89 3.33 -19.48
C GLY A 206 9.40 3.20 -19.72
N GLN A 207 9.07 2.40 -20.71
CA GLN A 207 7.73 1.98 -21.07
C GLN A 207 7.65 0.47 -21.06
N THR A 208 6.80 -0.10 -20.21
CA THR A 208 6.58 -1.55 -20.12
C THR A 208 5.69 -2.06 -21.24
N LEU A 209 5.68 -3.37 -21.47
CA LEU A 209 4.83 -4.05 -22.48
C LEU A 209 3.34 -3.68 -22.37
N ALA A 210 2.83 -3.51 -21.14
CA ALA A 210 1.44 -3.12 -20.90
C ALA A 210 1.09 -1.71 -21.40
N ARG A 211 2.10 -0.87 -21.71
CA ARG A 211 1.95 0.52 -22.17
C ARG A 211 2.46 0.74 -23.59
N GLN A 212 2.73 -0.34 -24.31
CA GLN A 212 3.22 -0.30 -25.69
C GLN A 212 2.39 0.64 -26.58
N ASN A 213 3.07 1.38 -27.45
CA ASN A 213 2.49 2.33 -28.40
C ASN A 213 1.73 3.52 -27.74
N SER A 214 2.05 3.86 -26.51
CA SER A 214 1.56 5.08 -25.85
C SER A 214 2.67 6.12 -25.68
N SER A 215 2.32 7.34 -25.26
CA SER A 215 3.30 8.35 -24.83
C SER A 215 3.63 8.27 -23.33
N PHE A 216 3.16 7.23 -22.63
CA PHE A 216 3.33 7.08 -21.18
C PHE A 216 4.68 6.46 -20.82
N TYR A 217 5.48 7.17 -20.02
CA TYR A 217 6.76 6.72 -19.47
C TYR A 217 6.79 6.88 -17.96
N SER A 218 7.49 6.00 -17.29
CA SER A 218 7.64 5.97 -15.83
C SER A 218 9.08 5.72 -15.43
N CYS A 219 9.36 5.85 -14.13
CA CYS A 219 10.59 5.34 -13.52
C CYS A 219 10.73 3.84 -13.77
N LEU A 220 11.97 3.35 -13.85
CA LEU A 220 12.29 1.92 -13.84
C LEU A 220 11.93 1.33 -12.47
N ALA A 221 11.50 0.06 -12.42
CA ALA A 221 11.09 -0.55 -11.15
C ALA A 221 11.00 -2.05 -11.23
N GLY A 222 11.55 -2.74 -10.24
CA GLY A 222 11.40 -4.19 -10.10
C GLY A 222 11.45 -4.68 -8.66
N PHE A 223 11.16 -5.97 -8.48
CA PHE A 223 11.15 -6.62 -7.18
C PHE A 223 12.57 -6.79 -6.64
N MET A 224 12.71 -6.60 -5.32
CA MET A 224 13.93 -6.94 -4.62
C MET A 224 14.06 -8.45 -4.48
N ASP A 225 15.24 -9.00 -4.80
CA ASP A 225 15.55 -10.40 -4.57
C ASP A 225 15.98 -10.67 -3.11
N GLN A 226 15.85 -11.93 -2.69
CA GLN A 226 16.30 -12.33 -1.36
C GLN A 226 17.82 -12.19 -1.23
N GLY A 227 18.25 -11.42 -0.24
CA GLY A 227 19.66 -11.18 0.07
C GLY A 227 20.24 -9.93 -0.56
N GLU A 228 19.49 -9.19 -1.35
CA GLU A 228 19.90 -7.89 -1.89
C GLU A 228 19.74 -6.75 -0.88
N ALA A 229 20.71 -5.85 -0.84
CA ALA A 229 20.52 -4.50 -0.33
C ALA A 229 19.75 -3.63 -1.35
N ILE A 230 19.14 -2.52 -0.89
CA ILE A 230 18.38 -1.64 -1.80
C ILE A 230 19.24 -1.16 -2.97
N GLU A 231 20.49 -0.77 -2.70
CA GLU A 231 21.43 -0.27 -3.70
C GLU A 231 21.78 -1.34 -4.75
N GLU A 232 21.85 -2.61 -4.34
CA GLU A 232 22.12 -3.75 -5.22
C GLU A 232 20.92 -4.03 -6.12
N GLY A 233 19.72 -4.09 -5.57
CA GLY A 233 18.48 -4.26 -6.34
C GLY A 233 18.25 -3.13 -7.33
N VAL A 234 18.47 -1.86 -6.94
CA VAL A 234 18.41 -0.72 -7.84
C VAL A 234 19.42 -0.85 -8.99
N ALA A 235 20.67 -1.29 -8.70
CA ALA A 235 21.68 -1.45 -9.73
C ALA A 235 21.37 -2.59 -10.70
N ARG A 236 20.85 -3.71 -10.20
CA ARG A 236 20.45 -4.87 -11.00
C ARG A 236 19.27 -4.51 -11.92
N GLU A 237 18.20 -3.96 -11.39
CA GLU A 237 17.00 -3.59 -12.17
C GLU A 237 17.33 -2.58 -13.29
N VAL A 238 18.16 -1.55 -12.99
CA VAL A 238 18.58 -0.58 -14.02
C VAL A 238 19.45 -1.25 -15.09
N MET A 239 20.26 -2.22 -14.73
CA MET A 239 21.07 -2.97 -15.69
C MET A 239 20.20 -3.89 -16.54
N GLU A 240 19.21 -4.56 -15.96
CA GLU A 240 18.30 -5.47 -16.65
C GLU A 240 17.37 -4.70 -17.59
N GLU A 241 16.64 -3.69 -17.10
CA GLU A 241 15.66 -2.95 -17.88
C GLU A 241 16.28 -1.98 -18.91
N ALA A 242 17.48 -1.44 -18.65
CA ALA A 242 18.06 -0.36 -19.47
C ALA A 242 19.51 -0.58 -19.94
N GLY A 243 20.24 -1.55 -19.39
CA GLY A 243 21.67 -1.78 -19.69
C GLY A 243 22.61 -0.68 -19.17
N ILE A 244 22.15 0.14 -18.21
CA ILE A 244 22.90 1.28 -17.69
C ILE A 244 23.55 0.92 -16.36
N SER A 245 24.85 1.18 -16.22
CA SER A 245 25.51 1.15 -14.92
C SER A 245 25.23 2.44 -14.15
N ILE A 246 25.02 2.32 -12.84
CA ILE A 246 24.70 3.45 -11.94
C ILE A 246 25.72 3.58 -10.80
N LYS A 247 25.64 4.70 -10.11
CA LYS A 247 26.37 5.02 -8.87
C LYS A 247 25.53 5.97 -8.01
N ASN A 248 25.94 6.21 -6.76
CA ASN A 248 25.34 7.19 -5.88
C ASN A 248 23.82 6.98 -5.70
N VAL A 249 23.41 5.74 -5.39
CA VAL A 249 22.01 5.44 -5.08
C VAL A 249 21.62 6.15 -3.77
N GLN A 250 20.52 6.91 -3.81
CA GLN A 250 19.99 7.65 -2.67
C GLN A 250 18.53 7.31 -2.45
N TYR A 251 18.17 6.92 -1.22
CA TYR A 251 16.78 6.76 -0.83
C TYR A 251 16.07 8.12 -0.86
N HIS A 252 14.91 8.18 -1.49
CA HIS A 252 14.06 9.36 -1.53
C HIS A 252 12.87 9.23 -0.58
N SER A 253 12.04 8.22 -0.79
CA SER A 253 10.81 8.00 -0.01
C SER A 253 10.28 6.60 -0.24
N SER A 254 9.22 6.19 0.49
CA SER A 254 8.55 4.91 0.26
C SER A 254 7.04 5.06 0.25
N GLN A 255 6.37 4.17 -0.48
CA GLN A 255 4.92 4.16 -0.63
C GLN A 255 4.37 2.74 -0.47
N PRO A 256 3.47 2.49 0.49
CA PRO A 256 2.65 1.28 0.46
C PRO A 256 1.80 1.26 -0.81
N TRP A 257 1.80 0.13 -1.51
CA TRP A 257 1.01 -0.07 -2.73
C TRP A 257 0.20 -1.36 -2.60
N PRO A 258 -1.05 -1.28 -2.08
CA PRO A 258 -1.83 -2.46 -1.69
C PRO A 258 -2.48 -3.18 -2.89
N PHE A 259 -1.73 -3.33 -4.00
CA PHE A 259 -2.19 -3.99 -5.23
C PHE A 259 -1.15 -4.98 -5.76
N PRO A 260 -0.98 -6.16 -5.14
CA PRO A 260 -1.71 -6.58 -3.91
C PRO A 260 -1.06 -6.14 -2.60
N SER A 261 0.27 -6.09 -2.47
CA SER A 261 0.98 -5.96 -1.19
C SER A 261 2.39 -5.38 -1.30
N SER A 262 2.66 -4.52 -2.29
CA SER A 262 4.00 -3.97 -2.49
C SER A 262 4.31 -2.83 -1.51
N LEU A 263 5.60 -2.73 -1.16
CA LEU A 263 6.21 -1.53 -0.60
C LEU A 263 7.16 -0.96 -1.64
N MET A 264 6.74 0.13 -2.28
CA MET A 264 7.58 0.84 -3.24
C MET A 264 8.67 1.62 -2.50
N ILE A 265 9.93 1.38 -2.85
CA ILE A 265 11.12 2.02 -2.26
C ILE A 265 11.71 2.94 -3.33
N GLY A 266 11.42 4.22 -3.22
CA GLY A 266 11.82 5.24 -4.17
C GLY A 266 13.27 5.67 -3.99
N CYS A 267 14.05 5.60 -5.07
CA CYS A 267 15.45 5.97 -5.11
C CYS A 267 15.75 6.93 -6.27
N LEU A 268 16.82 7.70 -6.10
CA LEU A 268 17.48 8.45 -7.16
C LEU A 268 18.87 7.85 -7.38
N ALA A 269 19.30 7.71 -8.63
CA ALA A 269 20.62 7.15 -8.94
C ALA A 269 21.29 7.91 -10.09
N GLU A 270 22.60 8.13 -9.98
CA GLU A 270 23.38 8.77 -11.04
C GLU A 270 23.85 7.72 -12.05
N ALA A 271 23.60 7.94 -13.34
CA ALA A 271 24.10 7.06 -14.38
C ALA A 271 25.63 7.18 -14.55
N ALA A 272 26.33 6.06 -14.47
CA ALA A 272 27.74 5.96 -14.77
C ALA A 272 27.97 5.85 -16.29
N THR A 273 27.15 5.06 -17.00
CA THR A 273 27.11 4.94 -18.47
C THR A 273 25.85 5.60 -19.03
N THR A 274 25.80 5.81 -20.35
CA THR A 274 24.67 6.50 -21.01
C THR A 274 24.07 5.74 -22.18
N GLU A 275 24.75 4.70 -22.64
CA GLU A 275 24.26 3.83 -23.70
C GLU A 275 23.12 2.98 -23.16
N ILE A 276 21.97 2.99 -23.84
CA ILE A 276 20.81 2.18 -23.47
C ILE A 276 20.87 0.87 -24.24
N ASN A 277 20.75 -0.23 -23.52
CA ASN A 277 20.58 -1.56 -24.05
C ASN A 277 19.44 -2.26 -23.27
N MET A 278 18.21 -1.93 -23.66
CA MET A 278 17.01 -2.41 -22.93
C MET A 278 16.75 -3.89 -23.20
N ASP A 279 16.13 -4.56 -22.22
CA ASP A 279 15.58 -5.90 -22.40
C ASP A 279 14.22 -5.81 -23.14
N PRO A 280 14.11 -6.37 -24.36
CA PRO A 280 12.86 -6.33 -25.11
C PRO A 280 11.77 -7.28 -24.57
N GLU A 281 12.10 -8.18 -23.64
CA GLU A 281 11.11 -9.06 -23.00
C GLU A 281 10.35 -8.34 -21.88
N GLU A 282 10.92 -7.28 -21.29
CA GLU A 282 10.32 -6.50 -20.22
C GLU A 282 9.88 -5.10 -20.66
N MET A 283 10.67 -4.46 -21.51
CA MET A 283 10.50 -3.07 -21.92
C MET A 283 10.21 -2.93 -23.41
N THR A 284 9.28 -2.06 -23.77
CA THR A 284 9.01 -1.71 -25.17
C THR A 284 9.83 -0.51 -25.62
N ASP A 285 10.21 0.36 -24.70
CA ASP A 285 11.03 1.53 -24.97
C ASP A 285 11.68 2.07 -23.69
N VAL A 286 12.94 2.49 -23.79
CA VAL A 286 13.67 3.18 -22.72
C VAL A 286 14.41 4.36 -23.32
N LYS A 287 14.22 5.55 -22.77
CA LYS A 287 14.77 6.80 -23.34
C LYS A 287 15.31 7.75 -22.29
N TRP A 288 16.25 8.59 -22.77
CA TRP A 288 16.66 9.80 -22.07
C TRP A 288 15.72 10.95 -22.39
N PHE A 289 15.16 11.58 -21.34
CA PHE A 289 14.34 12.79 -21.45
C PHE A 289 15.07 13.98 -20.85
N SER A 290 14.96 15.13 -21.50
CA SER A 290 15.52 16.38 -20.94
C SER A 290 14.65 16.87 -19.76
N ARG A 291 15.27 17.59 -18.83
CA ARG A 291 14.54 18.25 -17.72
C ARG A 291 13.44 19.18 -18.26
N ALA A 292 13.69 19.87 -19.36
CA ALA A 292 12.69 20.75 -19.99
C ALA A 292 11.47 19.97 -20.49
N ASP A 293 11.66 18.80 -21.13
CA ASP A 293 10.55 17.96 -21.59
C ASP A 293 9.74 17.42 -20.40
N VAL A 294 10.43 17.03 -19.33
CA VAL A 294 9.80 16.52 -18.10
C VAL A 294 8.98 17.64 -17.41
N LEU A 295 9.51 18.87 -17.32
CA LEU A 295 8.76 19.99 -16.75
C LEU A 295 7.51 20.35 -17.56
N LEU A 296 7.57 20.26 -18.90
CA LEU A 296 6.40 20.44 -19.75
C LEU A 296 5.38 19.29 -19.55
N ALA A 297 5.86 18.06 -19.42
CA ALA A 297 4.99 16.90 -19.18
C ALA A 297 4.30 16.97 -17.82
N LEU A 298 4.98 17.42 -16.75
CA LEU A 298 4.39 17.64 -15.43
C LEU A 298 3.30 18.72 -15.44
N GLN A 299 3.33 19.64 -16.43
CA GLN A 299 2.30 20.66 -16.66
C GLN A 299 1.23 20.21 -17.67
N GLU A 300 1.25 18.94 -18.10
CA GLU A 300 0.36 18.40 -19.14
C GLU A 300 0.45 19.11 -20.50
N LYS A 301 1.63 19.71 -20.80
CA LYS A 301 1.90 20.47 -22.03
C LYS A 301 2.80 19.75 -23.03
N ASN A 302 3.11 18.48 -22.79
CA ASN A 302 3.94 17.66 -23.68
C ASN A 302 3.11 16.49 -24.24
N GLU A 303 2.69 16.57 -25.48
CA GLU A 303 1.86 15.53 -26.14
C GLU A 303 2.63 14.20 -26.35
N ASN A 304 3.96 14.25 -26.37
CA ASN A 304 4.82 13.09 -26.63
C ASN A 304 5.33 12.41 -25.34
N LEU A 305 5.04 12.98 -24.15
CA LEU A 305 5.46 12.45 -22.86
C LEU A 305 4.35 12.61 -21.85
N GLN A 306 3.74 11.51 -21.47
CA GLN A 306 2.80 11.41 -20.35
C GLN A 306 3.49 10.75 -19.17
N LEU A 307 3.29 11.30 -17.98
CA LEU A 307 3.91 10.85 -16.74
C LEU A 307 2.87 10.24 -15.79
N PRO A 308 3.31 9.42 -14.82
CA PRO A 308 2.43 8.96 -13.75
C PRO A 308 1.78 10.11 -12.99
N GLY A 309 0.51 9.95 -12.62
CA GLY A 309 -0.21 10.93 -11.79
C GLY A 309 0.23 10.94 -10.33
N PRO A 310 -0.21 11.92 -9.52
CA PRO A 310 0.22 12.12 -8.13
C PRO A 310 -0.05 10.95 -7.18
N ILE A 311 -0.90 9.99 -7.55
CA ILE A 311 -1.12 8.79 -6.77
C ILE A 311 0.12 7.89 -6.67
N ALA A 312 1.03 7.93 -7.65
CA ALA A 312 2.17 7.04 -7.75
C ALA A 312 3.47 7.72 -7.28
N ILE A 313 4.28 7.00 -6.52
CA ILE A 313 5.60 7.46 -6.08
C ILE A 313 6.51 7.90 -7.24
N ALA A 314 6.37 7.29 -8.43
CA ALA A 314 7.11 7.68 -9.63
C ALA A 314 6.92 9.16 -9.98
N HIS A 315 5.69 9.70 -9.84
CA HIS A 315 5.41 11.13 -10.03
C HIS A 315 6.28 11.99 -9.11
N HIS A 316 6.38 11.62 -7.87
CA HIS A 316 7.12 12.37 -6.84
C HIS A 316 8.63 12.32 -7.08
N LEU A 317 9.18 11.16 -7.48
CA LEU A 317 10.58 11.03 -7.88
C LEU A 317 10.91 11.94 -9.08
N ILE A 318 10.09 11.86 -10.12
CA ILE A 318 10.25 12.67 -11.34
C ILE A 318 10.16 14.16 -11.02
N LYS A 319 9.16 14.57 -10.22
CA LYS A 319 8.94 15.97 -9.83
C LYS A 319 10.09 16.49 -8.96
N SER A 320 10.55 15.71 -7.97
CA SER A 320 11.68 16.09 -7.11
C SER A 320 12.95 16.34 -7.93
N TRP A 321 13.28 15.41 -8.85
CA TRP A 321 14.41 15.59 -9.75
C TRP A 321 14.23 16.81 -10.67
N ALA A 322 13.05 16.99 -11.28
CA ALA A 322 12.79 18.09 -12.20
C ALA A 322 12.96 19.46 -11.53
N ASN A 323 12.62 19.56 -10.24
CA ASN A 323 12.70 20.79 -9.46
C ASN A 323 14.01 20.96 -8.65
N HIS A 324 14.97 20.04 -8.76
CA HIS A 324 16.20 20.03 -7.94
C HIS A 324 15.93 19.95 -6.42
N GLU A 325 14.95 19.16 -5.99
CA GLU A 325 14.52 19.00 -4.58
C GLU A 325 15.11 17.74 -3.93
N PHE A 326 16.37 17.36 -4.18
CA PHE A 326 17.01 16.14 -3.65
C PHE A 326 18.49 16.36 -3.34
#